data_b5a6784da798d559e6aeceb211ef6bcd
#
_entry.id   b5a6784da798d559e6aeceb211ef6bcd
#
_cell.length_a   1.000
_cell.length_b   1.000
_cell.length_c   1.000
_cell.angle_alpha   90.00
_cell.angle_beta   90.00
_cell.angle_gamma   90.00
#
_symmetry.space_group_name_H-M   'P 1'
#
loop_
_entity.id
_entity.type
_entity.pdbx_description
1 polymer ?
#
loop_
_entity_poly.entity_id
_entity_poly.type
_entity_poly.pdbx_seq_one_letter_code
_entity_poly.pdbx_strand_id
1 'polypeptide(L)'
;MTIFSTFGLFIALSLFIALILALIVIMPWLRASRLREKPVDNQLLDINIAVFRERLIELQSDKDNGTIDDAHYQNQKTELERQLLDAQREVTPMVAPGIKSRLIIMVWVPVLAGLAYFLVGDRTPVFDLWTAEDKVAQVADDLLTGKIDQPPAWAIEDGTQLISAMQTNVYRHADDPDRWMRLSELFLSLEATDSAIEALSRAYRLSPDNEEIATTYAQISFFANKGQLDASSRRVLQDVLAKNPQHEGAQMLMAMGEARGSNFAEAQGWIKRLRESIAAKPGDHSKALASLDELSANVIEQEQQAAQGIEVTVSIDASLLPLVKANDVLFVAIRDVKGGPPFAAKRLPISIIKQGKASIRLSDLDAMMPERTLQSARSDKTQLAVVARVSHSGTASAESGDLSGNPVVISAEQTQVNIEINQQIP
;
A
#
# COMPACT_ATOMS: atom_id res chain seq x y z
N MET A 1 -18.83 -0.14 -17.99
CA MET A 1 -18.86 -0.54 -19.41
C MET A 1 -17.43 -0.80 -19.85
N THR A 2 -16.90 -1.97 -19.46
CA THR A 2 -15.53 -2.41 -19.80
C THR A 2 -15.59 -3.04 -21.18
N ILE A 3 -15.30 -2.25 -22.23
CA ILE A 3 -15.44 -2.65 -23.63
C ILE A 3 -14.34 -3.63 -24.09
N PHE A 4 -13.31 -3.83 -23.30
CA PHE A 4 -12.26 -4.80 -23.62
C PHE A 4 -11.84 -5.56 -22.36
N SER A 5 -12.02 -6.89 -22.39
CA SER A 5 -11.31 -7.78 -21.47
C SER A 5 -9.80 -7.56 -21.62
N THR A 6 -9.01 -7.83 -20.59
CA THR A 6 -7.53 -7.79 -20.63
C THR A 6 -6.98 -8.55 -21.85
N PHE A 7 -7.65 -9.63 -22.23
CA PHE A 7 -7.39 -10.40 -23.44
C PHE A 7 -7.62 -9.62 -24.73
N GLY A 8 -8.74 -8.90 -24.85
CA GLY A 8 -9.03 -8.06 -26.02
C GLY A 8 -8.01 -6.93 -26.21
N LEU A 9 -7.59 -6.30 -25.12
CA LEU A 9 -6.55 -5.27 -25.13
C LEU A 9 -5.19 -5.84 -25.58
N PHE A 10 -4.82 -7.02 -25.09
CA PHE A 10 -3.59 -7.71 -25.47
C PHE A 10 -3.57 -8.03 -26.98
N ILE A 11 -4.67 -8.58 -27.52
CA ILE A 11 -4.79 -8.87 -28.96
C ILE A 11 -4.65 -7.59 -29.77
N ALA A 12 -5.37 -6.53 -29.41
CA ALA A 12 -5.33 -5.25 -30.12
C ALA A 12 -3.91 -4.65 -30.13
N LEU A 13 -3.22 -4.65 -28.98
CA LEU A 13 -1.85 -4.16 -28.87
C LEU A 13 -0.85 -5.02 -29.65
N SER A 14 -1.01 -6.35 -29.61
CA SER A 14 -0.17 -7.27 -30.37
C SER A 14 -0.31 -7.09 -31.86
N LEU A 15 -1.54 -6.92 -32.37
CA LEU A 15 -1.81 -6.62 -33.77
C LEU A 15 -1.23 -5.25 -34.18
N PHE A 16 -1.32 -4.26 -33.32
CA PHE A 16 -0.76 -2.92 -33.57
C PHE A 16 0.76 -2.97 -33.68
N ILE A 17 1.45 -3.68 -32.77
CA ILE A 17 2.90 -3.88 -32.82
C ILE A 17 3.30 -4.65 -34.08
N ALA A 18 2.57 -5.72 -34.43
CA ALA A 18 2.83 -6.48 -35.65
C ALA A 18 2.69 -5.62 -36.92
N LEU A 19 1.71 -4.73 -36.96
CA LEU A 19 1.51 -3.77 -38.06
C LEU A 19 2.70 -2.78 -38.17
N ILE A 20 3.16 -2.24 -37.03
CA ILE A 20 4.33 -1.33 -36.99
C ILE A 20 5.59 -2.06 -37.51
N LEU A 21 5.84 -3.27 -37.03
CA LEU A 21 6.99 -4.07 -37.49
C LEU A 21 6.92 -4.37 -38.99
N ALA A 22 5.74 -4.74 -39.50
CA ALA A 22 5.54 -4.94 -40.92
C ALA A 22 5.82 -3.66 -41.73
N LEU A 23 5.42 -2.50 -41.22
CA LEU A 23 5.64 -1.19 -41.83
C LEU A 23 7.13 -0.80 -41.85
N ILE A 24 7.85 -1.09 -40.78
CA ILE A 24 9.31 -0.87 -40.67
C ILE A 24 10.07 -1.74 -41.70
N VAL A 25 9.68 -3.02 -41.85
CA VAL A 25 10.31 -3.94 -42.82
C VAL A 25 10.06 -3.49 -44.28
N ILE A 26 8.89 -2.94 -44.57
CA ILE A 26 8.50 -2.53 -45.91
C ILE A 26 9.02 -1.14 -46.28
N MET A 27 9.21 -0.25 -45.30
CA MET A 27 9.61 1.14 -45.51
C MET A 27 10.89 1.32 -46.37
N PRO A 28 11.97 0.54 -46.20
CA PRO A 28 13.15 0.60 -47.06
C PRO A 28 12.85 0.23 -48.52
N TRP A 29 11.96 -0.76 -48.73
CA TRP A 29 11.57 -1.20 -50.04
C TRP A 29 10.67 -0.21 -50.80
N LEU A 30 9.83 0.52 -50.06
CA LEU A 30 9.02 1.61 -50.60
C LEU A 30 9.90 2.80 -51.01
N ARG A 31 10.92 3.12 -50.19
CA ARG A 31 11.91 4.17 -50.52
C ARG A 31 12.80 3.76 -51.68
N ALA A 32 13.28 2.53 -51.71
CA ALA A 32 14.11 2.02 -52.81
C ALA A 32 13.38 2.06 -54.16
N SER A 33 12.05 1.87 -54.23
CA SER A 33 11.28 1.98 -55.46
C SER A 33 11.18 3.40 -56.01
N ARG A 34 11.28 4.44 -55.15
CA ARG A 34 11.28 5.85 -55.59
C ARG A 34 12.67 6.36 -56.01
N LEU A 35 13.74 5.70 -55.58
CA LEU A 35 15.11 6.06 -55.92
C LEU A 35 15.61 5.31 -57.16
N ARG A 36 14.77 4.48 -57.81
CA ARG A 36 15.10 3.57 -58.89
C ARG A 36 14.86 4.20 -60.27
N GLU A 37 15.45 5.38 -60.50
CA GLU A 37 15.56 5.91 -61.88
C GLU A 37 16.91 5.63 -62.56
N LYS A 38 17.87 5.03 -61.87
CA LYS A 38 19.08 4.49 -62.49
C LYS A 38 19.42 3.14 -61.84
N PRO A 39 19.31 2.02 -62.59
CA PRO A 39 19.75 0.74 -62.09
C PRO A 39 21.24 0.78 -61.83
N VAL A 40 21.68 0.20 -60.67
CA VAL A 40 23.09 0.07 -60.27
C VAL A 40 23.91 -0.66 -61.34
N ASP A 41 23.23 -1.51 -62.12
CA ASP A 41 23.79 -2.20 -63.31
C ASP A 41 24.38 -1.26 -64.35
N ASN A 42 23.79 -0.06 -64.54
CA ASN A 42 24.32 0.88 -65.52
C ASN A 42 25.63 1.52 -65.11
N GLN A 43 25.90 1.69 -63.81
CA GLN A 43 27.13 2.29 -63.33
C GLN A 43 28.35 1.38 -63.53
N LEU A 44 28.20 0.07 -63.23
CA LEU A 44 29.26 -0.92 -63.46
C LEU A 44 29.52 -1.11 -64.97
N LEU A 45 28.44 -1.13 -65.77
CA LEU A 45 28.53 -1.23 -67.20
C LEU A 45 29.19 0.05 -67.82
N ASP A 46 28.81 1.25 -67.31
CA ASP A 46 29.40 2.48 -67.74
C ASP A 46 30.90 2.59 -67.42
N ILE A 47 31.29 2.08 -66.21
CA ILE A 47 32.69 2.02 -65.79
C ILE A 47 33.46 1.02 -66.67
N ASN A 48 32.91 -0.17 -66.91
CA ASN A 48 33.53 -1.16 -67.80
C ASN A 48 33.70 -0.64 -69.24
N ILE A 49 32.73 0.06 -69.76
CA ILE A 49 32.80 0.71 -71.07
C ILE A 49 33.85 1.82 -71.08
N ALA A 50 33.99 2.60 -70.04
CA ALA A 50 35.01 3.65 -69.93
C ALA A 50 36.42 3.04 -69.93
N VAL A 51 36.65 2.04 -69.11
CA VAL A 51 37.93 1.29 -69.08
C VAL A 51 38.27 0.62 -70.41
N PHE A 52 37.24 0.02 -71.06
CA PHE A 52 37.42 -0.55 -72.37
C PHE A 52 37.84 0.51 -73.43
N ARG A 53 37.23 1.67 -73.40
CA ARG A 53 37.59 2.79 -74.32
C ARG A 53 39.01 3.30 -74.08
N GLU A 54 39.41 3.44 -72.81
CA GLU A 54 40.73 3.88 -72.41
C GLU A 54 41.78 2.87 -72.91
N ARG A 55 41.58 1.59 -72.69
CA ARG A 55 42.46 0.51 -73.15
C ARG A 55 42.54 0.44 -74.71
N LEU A 56 41.44 0.71 -75.39
CA LEU A 56 41.40 0.72 -76.86
C LEU A 56 42.18 1.91 -77.43
N ILE A 57 42.14 3.07 -76.77
CA ILE A 57 42.95 4.26 -77.15
C ILE A 57 44.44 3.98 -76.89
N GLU A 58 44.83 3.35 -75.78
CA GLU A 58 46.19 2.95 -75.50
C GLU A 58 46.67 1.99 -76.60
N LEU A 59 45.91 0.99 -76.90
CA LEU A 59 46.24 -0.01 -77.92
C LEU A 59 46.40 0.62 -79.32
N GLN A 60 45.57 1.62 -79.66
CA GLN A 60 45.67 2.36 -80.92
C GLN A 60 46.96 3.19 -80.97
N SER A 61 47.29 3.86 -79.86
CA SER A 61 48.52 4.64 -79.71
C SER A 61 49.77 3.77 -79.83
N ASP A 62 49.76 2.58 -79.24
CA ASP A 62 50.91 1.63 -79.38
C ASP A 62 51.11 1.13 -80.79
N LYS A 63 50.04 0.93 -81.55
CA LYS A 63 50.10 0.67 -82.97
C LYS A 63 50.66 1.83 -83.78
N ASP A 64 50.14 3.04 -83.52
CA ASP A 64 50.58 4.27 -84.23
C ASP A 64 52.05 4.60 -83.98
N ASN A 65 52.54 4.24 -82.81
CA ASN A 65 53.95 4.39 -82.39
C ASN A 65 54.86 3.26 -82.87
N GLY A 66 54.30 2.25 -83.54
CA GLY A 66 55.05 1.11 -84.04
C GLY A 66 55.53 0.11 -83.00
N THR A 67 54.95 0.15 -81.78
CA THR A 67 55.31 -0.71 -80.63
C THR A 67 54.68 -2.10 -80.81
N ILE A 68 53.55 -2.19 -81.52
CA ILE A 68 52.86 -3.43 -81.83
C ILE A 68 52.53 -3.53 -83.34
N ASP A 69 52.58 -4.72 -83.89
CA ASP A 69 52.19 -4.97 -85.28
C ASP A 69 50.65 -5.10 -85.42
N ASP A 70 50.19 -5.08 -86.65
CA ASP A 70 48.76 -5.12 -86.99
C ASP A 70 48.07 -6.42 -86.50
N ALA A 71 48.79 -7.52 -86.54
CA ALA A 71 48.27 -8.83 -86.10
C ALA A 71 48.07 -8.86 -84.56
N HIS A 72 49.02 -8.33 -83.82
CA HIS A 72 48.90 -8.17 -82.36
C HIS A 72 47.81 -7.18 -81.92
N TYR A 73 47.67 -6.09 -82.64
CA TYR A 73 46.60 -5.12 -82.40
C TYR A 73 45.22 -5.76 -82.58
N GLN A 74 44.96 -6.51 -83.66
CA GLN A 74 43.70 -7.20 -83.88
C GLN A 74 43.39 -8.28 -82.85
N ASN A 75 44.40 -9.02 -82.45
CA ASN A 75 44.24 -10.06 -81.42
C ASN A 75 43.89 -9.45 -80.05
N GLN A 76 44.57 -8.39 -79.61
CA GLN A 76 44.33 -7.73 -78.33
C GLN A 76 42.97 -6.99 -78.35
N LYS A 77 42.61 -6.37 -79.43
CA LYS A 77 41.29 -5.75 -79.62
C LYS A 77 40.17 -6.78 -79.47
N THR A 78 40.30 -7.94 -80.13
CA THR A 78 39.30 -9.02 -80.04
C THR A 78 39.20 -9.56 -78.64
N GLU A 79 40.32 -9.65 -77.93
CA GLU A 79 40.32 -10.11 -76.53
C GLU A 79 39.65 -9.10 -75.59
N LEU A 80 39.88 -7.78 -75.75
CA LEU A 80 39.20 -6.71 -75.04
C LEU A 80 37.70 -6.71 -75.33
N GLU A 81 37.27 -6.91 -76.60
CA GLU A 81 35.86 -7.02 -76.93
C GLU A 81 35.19 -8.24 -76.29
N ARG A 82 35.94 -9.36 -76.23
CA ARG A 82 35.46 -10.56 -75.56
C ARG A 82 35.30 -10.38 -74.03
N GLN A 83 36.27 -9.73 -73.39
CA GLN A 83 36.22 -9.42 -71.97
C GLN A 83 35.03 -8.51 -71.62
N LEU A 84 34.73 -7.50 -72.48
CA LEU A 84 33.56 -6.64 -72.30
C LEU A 84 32.27 -7.44 -72.42
N LEU A 85 32.15 -8.38 -73.37
CA LEU A 85 30.96 -9.24 -73.57
C LEU A 85 30.81 -10.23 -72.43
N ASP A 86 31.89 -10.81 -71.89
CA ASP A 86 31.82 -11.73 -70.75
C ASP A 86 31.45 -10.96 -69.47
N ALA A 87 32.01 -9.75 -69.25
CA ALA A 87 31.60 -8.91 -68.11
C ALA A 87 30.10 -8.52 -68.19
N GLN A 88 29.56 -8.36 -69.38
CA GLN A 88 28.13 -8.11 -69.60
C GLN A 88 27.25 -9.35 -69.30
N ARG A 89 27.76 -10.58 -69.49
CA ARG A 89 27.06 -11.83 -69.21
C ARG A 89 26.97 -12.18 -67.72
N GLU A 90 27.93 -11.75 -66.91
CA GLU A 90 27.96 -12.05 -65.49
C GLU A 90 26.98 -11.19 -64.64
N VAL A 91 26.39 -10.16 -65.27
CA VAL A 91 25.40 -9.33 -64.55
C VAL A 91 24.05 -10.04 -64.60
N THR A 92 23.78 -10.88 -63.64
CA THR A 92 22.43 -11.43 -63.45
C THR A 92 21.50 -10.33 -62.93
N PRO A 93 20.41 -10.00 -63.65
CA PRO A 93 19.49 -8.97 -63.17
C PRO A 93 18.84 -9.45 -61.89
N MET A 94 19.14 -8.78 -60.75
CA MET A 94 18.35 -8.97 -59.52
C MET A 94 16.89 -8.52 -59.86
N VAL A 95 16.02 -9.47 -60.07
CA VAL A 95 14.59 -9.25 -60.29
C VAL A 95 14.02 -8.74 -58.96
N ALA A 96 13.73 -7.43 -58.91
CA ALA A 96 13.07 -6.87 -57.78
C ALA A 96 11.69 -7.52 -57.60
N PRO A 97 11.39 -8.04 -56.42
CA PRO A 97 10.09 -8.67 -56.17
C PRO A 97 8.95 -7.70 -56.46
N GLY A 98 7.98 -8.16 -57.23
CA GLY A 98 6.82 -7.37 -57.62
C GLY A 98 5.96 -6.92 -56.44
N ILE A 99 5.12 -5.93 -56.65
CA ILE A 99 4.25 -5.38 -55.60
C ILE A 99 3.38 -6.46 -54.93
N LYS A 100 2.97 -7.49 -55.70
CA LYS A 100 2.18 -8.63 -55.21
C LYS A 100 2.96 -9.49 -54.23
N SER A 101 4.24 -9.78 -54.46
CA SER A 101 5.08 -10.58 -53.54
C SER A 101 5.37 -9.83 -52.27
N ARG A 102 5.47 -8.51 -52.30
CA ARG A 102 5.66 -7.65 -51.10
C ARG A 102 4.43 -7.66 -50.21
N LEU A 103 3.22 -7.57 -50.78
CA LEU A 103 1.97 -7.69 -50.06
C LEU A 103 1.77 -9.07 -49.44
N ILE A 104 2.18 -10.13 -50.11
CA ILE A 104 2.15 -11.50 -49.60
C ILE A 104 3.04 -11.60 -48.36
N ILE A 105 4.28 -11.12 -48.37
CA ILE A 105 5.18 -11.14 -47.25
C ILE A 105 4.62 -10.30 -46.08
N MET A 106 4.06 -9.13 -46.37
CA MET A 106 3.43 -8.26 -45.38
C MET A 106 2.33 -8.95 -44.57
N VAL A 107 1.51 -9.75 -45.22
CA VAL A 107 0.37 -10.45 -44.60
C VAL A 107 0.83 -11.75 -43.94
N TRP A 108 1.65 -12.56 -44.67
CA TRP A 108 2.01 -13.89 -44.20
C TRP A 108 3.03 -13.92 -43.09
N VAL A 109 3.94 -12.96 -43.00
CA VAL A 109 4.92 -12.93 -41.87
C VAL A 109 4.23 -12.72 -40.54
N PRO A 110 3.36 -11.75 -40.33
CA PRO A 110 2.60 -11.62 -39.06
C PRO A 110 1.69 -12.83 -38.79
N VAL A 111 1.05 -13.36 -39.83
CA VAL A 111 0.16 -14.53 -39.68
C VAL A 111 0.96 -15.78 -39.25
N LEU A 112 2.08 -16.07 -39.90
CA LEU A 112 2.94 -17.19 -39.55
C LEU A 112 3.58 -17.00 -38.16
N ALA A 113 4.00 -15.77 -37.82
CA ALA A 113 4.52 -15.45 -36.49
C ALA A 113 3.44 -15.65 -35.42
N GLY A 114 2.23 -15.19 -35.67
CA GLY A 114 1.08 -15.41 -34.77
C GLY A 114 0.74 -16.90 -34.64
N LEU A 115 0.70 -17.61 -35.75
CA LEU A 115 0.43 -19.06 -35.76
C LEU A 115 1.54 -19.83 -35.00
N ALA A 116 2.80 -19.51 -35.25
CA ALA A 116 3.92 -20.11 -34.51
C ALA A 116 3.85 -19.80 -33.01
N TYR A 117 3.50 -18.56 -32.64
CA TYR A 117 3.29 -18.16 -31.27
C TYR A 117 2.21 -19.01 -30.56
N PHE A 118 1.09 -19.28 -31.26
CA PHE A 118 0.02 -20.11 -30.71
C PHE A 118 0.34 -21.61 -30.73
N LEU A 119 1.05 -22.13 -31.74
CA LEU A 119 1.31 -23.56 -31.88
C LEU A 119 2.52 -24.04 -31.08
N VAL A 120 3.56 -23.24 -30.93
CA VAL A 120 4.81 -23.62 -30.27
C VAL A 120 4.76 -23.39 -28.76
N GLY A 121 3.94 -22.44 -28.26
CA GLY A 121 3.77 -22.17 -26.86
C GLY A 121 2.43 -22.69 -26.34
N ASP A 122 2.42 -23.52 -25.29
CA ASP A 122 1.21 -23.76 -24.52
C ASP A 122 0.83 -22.47 -23.79
N ARG A 123 -0.13 -21.73 -24.37
CA ARG A 123 -0.64 -20.43 -23.85
C ARG A 123 -1.94 -20.60 -23.10
N THR A 124 -2.50 -21.79 -23.09
CA THR A 124 -3.75 -22.12 -22.37
C THR A 124 -3.71 -21.67 -20.91
N PRO A 125 -2.63 -21.93 -20.12
CA PRO A 125 -2.57 -21.50 -18.74
C PRO A 125 -2.63 -19.97 -18.56
N VAL A 126 -2.06 -19.21 -19.51
CA VAL A 126 -2.10 -17.73 -19.44
C VAL A 126 -3.50 -17.18 -19.73
N PHE A 127 -4.20 -17.78 -20.70
CA PHE A 127 -5.58 -17.39 -21.02
C PHE A 127 -6.56 -17.81 -19.93
N ASP A 128 -6.34 -18.98 -19.32
CA ASP A 128 -7.13 -19.44 -18.19
C ASP A 128 -6.92 -18.53 -16.98
N LEU A 129 -5.67 -18.12 -16.73
CA LEU A 129 -5.34 -17.17 -15.66
C LEU A 129 -6.06 -15.83 -15.89
N TRP A 130 -5.98 -15.23 -17.08
CA TRP A 130 -6.66 -13.97 -17.36
C TRP A 130 -8.19 -14.06 -17.28
N THR A 131 -8.74 -15.20 -17.69
CA THR A 131 -10.19 -15.43 -17.57
C THR A 131 -10.59 -15.59 -16.09
N ALA A 132 -9.74 -16.22 -15.29
CA ALA A 132 -9.95 -16.32 -13.85
C ALA A 132 -9.84 -14.96 -13.17
N GLU A 133 -8.82 -14.17 -13.52
CA GLU A 133 -8.66 -12.78 -13.02
C GLU A 133 -9.88 -11.91 -13.37
N ASP A 134 -10.40 -11.97 -14.60
CA ASP A 134 -11.58 -11.21 -14.99
C ASP A 134 -12.83 -11.63 -14.20
N LYS A 135 -13.01 -12.95 -13.93
CA LYS A 135 -14.11 -13.45 -13.10
C LYS A 135 -13.99 -13.03 -11.65
N VAL A 136 -12.77 -13.10 -11.08
CA VAL A 136 -12.51 -12.65 -9.70
C VAL A 136 -12.70 -11.14 -9.58
N ALA A 137 -12.27 -10.36 -10.58
CA ALA A 137 -12.49 -8.92 -10.63
C ALA A 137 -13.98 -8.54 -10.66
N GLN A 138 -14.81 -9.32 -11.36
CA GLN A 138 -16.26 -9.12 -11.37
C GLN A 138 -16.88 -9.44 -10.00
N VAL A 139 -16.50 -10.54 -9.36
CA VAL A 139 -16.94 -10.86 -8.00
C VAL A 139 -16.54 -9.78 -7.01
N ALA A 140 -15.32 -9.25 -7.14
CA ALA A 140 -14.84 -8.14 -6.32
C ALA A 140 -15.70 -6.87 -6.51
N ASP A 141 -16.05 -6.53 -7.76
CA ASP A 141 -16.95 -5.40 -8.04
C ASP A 141 -18.36 -5.62 -7.47
N ASP A 142 -18.90 -6.81 -7.62
CA ASP A 142 -20.24 -7.15 -7.13
C ASP A 142 -20.32 -7.13 -5.61
N LEU A 143 -19.27 -7.59 -4.89
CA LEU A 143 -19.13 -7.46 -3.45
C LEU A 143 -19.04 -6.00 -3.01
N LEU A 144 -18.15 -5.23 -3.63
CA LEU A 144 -17.91 -3.83 -3.29
C LEU A 144 -19.07 -2.89 -3.62
N THR A 145 -19.95 -3.30 -4.55
CA THR A 145 -21.17 -2.56 -4.89
C THR A 145 -22.43 -3.08 -4.18
N GLY A 146 -22.31 -4.13 -3.35
CA GLY A 146 -23.44 -4.71 -2.64
C GLY A 146 -24.43 -5.46 -3.51
N LYS A 147 -24.04 -5.89 -4.71
CA LYS A 147 -24.86 -6.76 -5.55
C LYS A 147 -24.91 -8.18 -5.02
N ILE A 148 -23.85 -8.60 -4.35
CA ILE A 148 -23.77 -9.86 -3.61
C ILE A 148 -23.20 -9.58 -2.22
N ASP A 149 -23.72 -10.31 -1.20
CA ASP A 149 -23.28 -10.16 0.19
C ASP A 149 -22.16 -11.13 0.56
N GLN A 150 -22.00 -12.22 -0.17
CA GLN A 150 -20.98 -13.23 0.08
C GLN A 150 -20.31 -13.68 -1.22
N PRO A 151 -19.01 -13.91 -1.20
CA PRO A 151 -18.30 -14.41 -2.36
C PRO A 151 -18.72 -15.87 -2.65
N PRO A 152 -18.79 -16.28 -3.91
CA PRO A 152 -19.03 -17.67 -4.28
C PRO A 152 -17.88 -18.57 -3.83
N ALA A 153 -18.17 -19.85 -3.52
CA ALA A 153 -17.21 -20.79 -2.95
C ALA A 153 -15.87 -20.87 -3.74
N TRP A 154 -15.95 -20.87 -5.08
CA TRP A 154 -14.76 -20.93 -5.93
C TRP A 154 -13.85 -19.68 -5.81
N ALA A 155 -14.40 -18.52 -5.44
CA ALA A 155 -13.60 -17.30 -5.26
C ALA A 155 -12.91 -17.24 -3.89
N ILE A 156 -13.32 -18.08 -2.96
CA ILE A 156 -12.72 -18.21 -1.62
C ILE A 156 -11.51 -19.15 -1.63
N GLU A 157 -11.44 -20.09 -2.58
CA GLU A 157 -10.36 -21.07 -2.69
C GLU A 157 -8.98 -20.38 -2.81
N ASP A 158 -8.91 -19.25 -3.49
CA ASP A 158 -7.74 -18.36 -3.48
C ASP A 158 -8.12 -16.98 -2.94
N GLY A 159 -8.29 -16.89 -1.63
CA GLY A 159 -8.64 -15.65 -0.95
C GLY A 159 -7.67 -14.49 -1.22
N THR A 160 -6.40 -14.79 -1.53
CA THR A 160 -5.39 -13.76 -1.86
C THR A 160 -5.74 -13.04 -3.15
N GLN A 161 -6.20 -13.76 -4.18
CA GLN A 161 -6.62 -13.15 -5.44
C GLN A 161 -7.84 -12.27 -5.27
N LEU A 162 -8.83 -12.71 -4.49
CA LEU A 162 -10.03 -11.92 -4.23
C LEU A 162 -9.70 -10.62 -3.49
N ILE A 163 -8.87 -10.69 -2.45
CA ILE A 163 -8.41 -9.50 -1.71
C ILE A 163 -7.69 -8.52 -2.65
N SER A 164 -6.76 -9.02 -3.47
CA SER A 164 -6.02 -8.20 -4.44
C SER A 164 -6.95 -7.56 -5.47
N ALA A 165 -7.95 -8.30 -5.97
CA ALA A 165 -8.94 -7.78 -6.90
C ALA A 165 -9.82 -6.70 -6.26
N MET A 166 -10.28 -6.89 -5.01
CA MET A 166 -11.05 -5.90 -4.26
C MET A 166 -10.23 -4.62 -4.01
N GLN A 167 -8.99 -4.75 -3.57
CA GLN A 167 -8.08 -3.61 -3.40
C GLN A 167 -7.88 -2.85 -4.72
N THR A 168 -7.61 -3.57 -5.81
CA THR A 168 -7.41 -2.97 -7.14
C THR A 168 -8.67 -2.25 -7.60
N ASN A 169 -9.85 -2.83 -7.38
CA ASN A 169 -11.13 -2.22 -7.72
C ASN A 169 -11.36 -0.92 -6.95
N VAL A 170 -11.16 -0.93 -5.62
CA VAL A 170 -11.29 0.26 -4.77
C VAL A 170 -10.32 1.36 -5.19
N TYR A 171 -9.08 1.03 -5.54
CA TYR A 171 -8.13 2.04 -6.05
C TYR A 171 -8.52 2.62 -7.42
N ARG A 172 -9.21 1.86 -8.27
CA ARG A 172 -9.76 2.37 -9.54
C ARG A 172 -10.98 3.28 -9.34
N HIS A 173 -11.69 3.13 -8.23
CA HIS A 173 -12.86 3.92 -7.83
C HIS A 173 -12.58 4.59 -6.48
N ALA A 174 -11.42 5.24 -6.38
CA ALA A 174 -10.88 5.72 -5.11
C ALA A 174 -11.70 6.85 -4.47
N ASP A 175 -12.62 7.45 -5.21
CA ASP A 175 -13.58 8.48 -4.81
C ASP A 175 -14.91 7.94 -4.27
N ASP A 176 -15.10 6.61 -4.26
CA ASP A 176 -16.31 5.95 -3.79
C ASP A 176 -16.15 5.52 -2.31
N PRO A 177 -16.80 6.21 -1.34
CA PRO A 177 -16.67 5.90 0.08
C PRO A 177 -17.27 4.55 0.47
N ASP A 178 -18.32 4.10 -0.23
CA ASP A 178 -18.99 2.84 0.10
C ASP A 178 -18.11 1.65 -0.24
N ARG A 179 -17.33 1.73 -1.32
CA ARG A 179 -16.35 0.70 -1.66
C ARG A 179 -15.24 0.60 -0.62
N TRP A 180 -14.74 1.72 -0.10
CA TRP A 180 -13.77 1.72 0.99
C TRP A 180 -14.35 1.13 2.28
N MET A 181 -15.60 1.43 2.60
CA MET A 181 -16.30 0.86 3.75
C MET A 181 -16.41 -0.67 3.63
N ARG A 182 -16.86 -1.18 2.48
CA ARG A 182 -16.97 -2.63 2.26
C ARG A 182 -15.61 -3.34 2.23
N LEU A 183 -14.56 -2.69 1.72
CA LEU A 183 -13.20 -3.22 1.82
C LEU A 183 -12.75 -3.33 3.28
N SER A 184 -13.15 -2.39 4.14
CA SER A 184 -12.85 -2.45 5.57
C SER A 184 -13.53 -3.63 6.28
N GLU A 185 -14.76 -3.96 5.89
CA GLU A 185 -15.48 -5.12 6.41
C GLU A 185 -14.76 -6.43 6.08
N LEU A 186 -14.23 -6.55 4.86
CA LEU A 186 -13.37 -7.68 4.49
C LEU A 186 -12.12 -7.74 5.37
N PHE A 187 -11.42 -6.63 5.58
CA PHE A 187 -10.23 -6.60 6.42
C PHE A 187 -10.54 -6.98 7.88
N LEU A 188 -11.72 -6.58 8.39
CA LEU A 188 -12.17 -7.00 9.73
C LEU A 188 -12.43 -8.50 9.81
N SER A 189 -13.03 -9.08 8.78
CA SER A 189 -13.27 -10.55 8.73
C SER A 189 -11.96 -11.36 8.67
N LEU A 190 -10.86 -10.73 8.24
CA LEU A 190 -9.51 -11.29 8.17
C LEU A 190 -8.63 -10.91 9.37
N GLU A 191 -9.23 -10.30 10.40
CA GLU A 191 -8.52 -9.80 11.61
C GLU A 191 -7.41 -8.75 11.28
N ALA A 192 -7.43 -8.18 10.08
CA ALA A 192 -6.48 -7.15 9.63
C ALA A 192 -6.97 -5.75 10.06
N THR A 193 -7.06 -5.52 11.37
CA THR A 193 -7.68 -4.33 11.97
C THR A 193 -7.04 -3.02 11.51
N ASP A 194 -5.72 -2.94 11.40
CA ASP A 194 -5.02 -1.72 10.96
C ASP A 194 -5.40 -1.36 9.51
N SER A 195 -5.51 -2.36 8.63
CA SER A 195 -5.93 -2.16 7.24
C SER A 195 -7.40 -1.72 7.15
N ALA A 196 -8.25 -2.25 8.02
CA ALA A 196 -9.66 -1.85 8.12
C ALA A 196 -9.79 -0.37 8.55
N ILE A 197 -9.03 0.05 9.55
CA ILE A 197 -9.00 1.45 10.02
C ILE A 197 -8.53 2.39 8.91
N GLU A 198 -7.49 2.03 8.17
CA GLU A 198 -7.00 2.84 7.05
C GLU A 198 -8.09 2.98 5.96
N ALA A 199 -8.77 1.88 5.60
CA ALA A 199 -9.86 1.92 4.63
C ALA A 199 -11.03 2.80 5.11
N LEU A 200 -11.46 2.63 6.37
CA LEU A 200 -12.51 3.47 6.99
C LEU A 200 -12.12 4.93 7.09
N SER A 201 -10.86 5.21 7.42
CA SER A 201 -10.33 6.58 7.42
C SER A 201 -10.44 7.24 6.05
N ARG A 202 -10.23 6.49 4.97
CA ARG A 202 -10.42 6.98 3.59
C ARG A 202 -11.89 7.19 3.27
N ALA A 203 -12.77 6.24 3.62
CA ALA A 203 -14.21 6.38 3.46
C ALA A 203 -14.73 7.64 4.18
N TYR A 204 -14.31 7.84 5.43
CA TYR A 204 -14.69 9.02 6.22
C TYR A 204 -14.21 10.33 5.59
N ARG A 205 -12.97 10.40 5.07
CA ARG A 205 -12.48 11.61 4.38
C ARG A 205 -13.26 11.95 3.11
N LEU A 206 -13.77 10.94 2.41
CA LEU A 206 -14.59 11.11 1.19
C LEU A 206 -16.02 11.52 1.52
N SER A 207 -16.58 11.01 2.61
CA SER A 207 -17.96 11.29 3.03
C SER A 207 -18.04 11.59 4.54
N PRO A 208 -17.52 12.74 5.00
CA PRO A 208 -17.49 13.09 6.42
C PRO A 208 -18.87 13.36 7.03
N ASP A 209 -19.88 13.54 6.18
CA ASP A 209 -21.26 13.75 6.59
C ASP A 209 -22.07 12.46 6.74
N ASN A 210 -21.52 11.33 6.33
CA ASN A 210 -22.14 10.03 6.51
C ASN A 210 -21.94 9.55 7.95
N GLU A 211 -23.01 9.56 8.74
CA GLU A 211 -22.98 9.18 10.17
C GLU A 211 -22.58 7.72 10.37
N GLU A 212 -22.97 6.83 9.46
CA GLU A 212 -22.65 5.40 9.52
C GLU A 212 -21.14 5.16 9.35
N ILE A 213 -20.53 5.75 8.31
CA ILE A 213 -19.08 5.65 8.07
C ILE A 213 -18.31 6.26 9.24
N ALA A 214 -18.72 7.45 9.69
CA ALA A 214 -18.08 8.17 10.80
C ALA A 214 -18.13 7.35 12.10
N THR A 215 -19.28 6.80 12.43
CA THR A 215 -19.46 6.00 13.66
C THR A 215 -18.72 4.69 13.59
N THR A 216 -18.76 4.00 12.44
CA THR A 216 -18.02 2.74 12.22
C THR A 216 -16.52 2.97 12.34
N TYR A 217 -15.99 4.03 11.72
CA TYR A 217 -14.58 4.40 11.86
C TYR A 217 -14.17 4.62 13.32
N ALA A 218 -14.95 5.42 14.05
CA ALA A 218 -14.68 5.70 15.46
C ALA A 218 -14.79 4.45 16.33
N GLN A 219 -15.77 3.58 16.06
CA GLN A 219 -15.98 2.32 16.77
C GLN A 219 -14.82 1.35 16.61
N ILE A 220 -14.40 1.09 15.37
CA ILE A 220 -13.29 0.16 15.11
C ILE A 220 -11.98 0.70 15.69
N SER A 221 -11.71 2.00 15.52
CA SER A 221 -10.55 2.66 16.11
C SER A 221 -10.55 2.57 17.64
N PHE A 222 -11.71 2.76 18.27
CA PHE A 222 -11.88 2.62 19.72
C PHE A 222 -11.52 1.20 20.21
N PHE A 223 -12.02 0.16 19.57
CA PHE A 223 -11.72 -1.21 19.96
C PHE A 223 -10.26 -1.59 19.68
N ALA A 224 -9.70 -1.17 18.56
CA ALA A 224 -8.29 -1.37 18.23
C ALA A 224 -7.36 -0.71 19.27
N ASN A 225 -7.76 0.45 19.78
CA ASN A 225 -7.05 1.18 20.82
C ASN A 225 -7.44 0.74 22.25
N LYS A 226 -7.86 -0.52 22.42
CA LYS A 226 -8.20 -1.14 23.69
C LYS A 226 -9.27 -0.38 24.50
N GLY A 227 -10.22 0.23 23.80
CA GLY A 227 -11.31 0.99 24.41
C GLY A 227 -10.95 2.42 24.81
N GLN A 228 -9.84 2.95 24.34
CA GLN A 228 -9.48 4.36 24.53
C GLN A 228 -9.83 5.19 23.29
N LEU A 229 -10.45 6.34 23.50
CA LEU A 229 -10.68 7.30 22.42
C LEU A 229 -9.40 8.11 22.15
N ASP A 230 -8.84 7.93 20.99
CA ASP A 230 -7.81 8.84 20.49
C ASP A 230 -8.41 10.20 20.08
N ALA A 231 -7.56 11.19 19.83
CA ALA A 231 -8.00 12.54 19.47
C ALA A 231 -8.80 12.58 18.14
N SER A 232 -8.52 11.66 17.22
CA SER A 232 -9.22 11.55 15.92
C SER A 232 -10.62 11.02 16.11
N SER A 233 -10.76 9.84 16.74
CA SER A 233 -12.04 9.20 17.01
C SER A 233 -12.95 10.08 17.86
N ARG A 234 -12.39 10.77 18.87
CA ARG A 234 -13.14 11.74 19.70
C ARG A 234 -13.71 12.86 18.85
N ARG A 235 -12.93 13.45 17.95
CA ARG A 235 -13.39 14.53 17.06
C ARG A 235 -14.50 14.05 16.13
N VAL A 236 -14.33 12.88 15.52
CA VAL A 236 -15.34 12.27 14.65
C VAL A 236 -16.67 12.09 15.38
N LEU A 237 -16.64 11.55 16.61
CA LEU A 237 -17.86 11.38 17.41
C LEU A 237 -18.49 12.72 17.82
N GLN A 238 -17.68 13.72 18.11
CA GLN A 238 -18.17 15.07 18.39
C GLN A 238 -18.86 15.68 17.17
N ASP A 239 -18.32 15.52 15.96
CA ASP A 239 -18.93 16.00 14.72
C ASP A 239 -20.25 15.29 14.44
N VAL A 240 -20.33 13.96 14.65
CA VAL A 240 -21.60 13.21 14.56
C VAL A 240 -22.61 13.74 15.55
N LEU A 241 -22.24 13.93 16.82
CA LEU A 241 -23.13 14.41 17.88
C LEU A 241 -23.52 15.89 17.72
N ALA A 242 -22.72 16.69 17.04
CA ALA A 242 -23.07 18.06 16.69
C ALA A 242 -24.23 18.12 15.67
N LYS A 243 -24.28 17.15 14.72
CA LYS A 243 -25.34 17.03 13.71
C LYS A 243 -26.54 16.26 14.25
N ASN A 244 -26.29 15.18 14.97
CA ASN A 244 -27.31 14.31 15.55
C ASN A 244 -27.03 14.10 17.05
N PRO A 245 -27.48 15.02 17.93
CA PRO A 245 -27.26 14.92 19.37
C PRO A 245 -27.83 13.65 20.01
N GLN A 246 -28.81 13.00 19.37
CA GLN A 246 -29.47 11.78 19.85
C GLN A 246 -28.87 10.48 19.23
N HIS A 247 -27.73 10.54 18.56
CA HIS A 247 -27.09 9.37 17.98
C HIS A 247 -26.55 8.44 19.08
N GLU A 248 -27.32 7.38 19.40
CA GLU A 248 -27.07 6.50 20.54
C GLU A 248 -25.69 5.82 20.49
N GLY A 249 -25.28 5.34 19.31
CA GLY A 249 -23.97 4.71 19.13
C GLY A 249 -22.80 5.64 19.46
N ALA A 250 -22.88 6.90 19.02
CA ALA A 250 -21.87 7.91 19.33
C ALA A 250 -21.87 8.31 20.81
N GLN A 251 -23.04 8.46 21.43
CA GLN A 251 -23.17 8.71 22.88
C GLN A 251 -22.57 7.55 23.69
N MET A 252 -22.83 6.30 23.31
CA MET A 252 -22.28 5.12 23.97
C MET A 252 -20.74 5.06 23.87
N LEU A 253 -20.19 5.29 22.67
CA LEU A 253 -18.74 5.29 22.46
C LEU A 253 -18.06 6.42 23.26
N MET A 254 -18.68 7.59 23.35
CA MET A 254 -18.19 8.68 24.19
C MET A 254 -18.24 8.28 25.68
N ALA A 255 -19.34 7.70 26.16
CA ALA A 255 -19.45 7.26 27.54
C ALA A 255 -18.37 6.23 27.91
N MET A 256 -18.19 5.21 27.08
CA MET A 256 -17.18 4.17 27.30
C MET A 256 -15.75 4.73 27.23
N GLY A 257 -15.48 5.60 26.25
CA GLY A 257 -14.16 6.19 26.05
C GLY A 257 -13.78 7.16 27.19
N GLU A 258 -14.72 7.96 27.67
CA GLU A 258 -14.49 8.83 28.85
C GLU A 258 -14.25 8.01 30.12
N ALA A 259 -15.03 6.96 30.33
CA ALA A 259 -14.80 6.04 31.47
C ALA A 259 -13.39 5.41 31.43
N ARG A 260 -12.96 4.92 30.25
CA ARG A 260 -11.62 4.36 30.05
C ARG A 260 -10.51 5.40 30.20
N GLY A 261 -10.79 6.65 29.85
CA GLY A 261 -9.88 7.79 30.08
C GLY A 261 -9.87 8.31 31.50
N SER A 262 -10.60 7.67 32.42
CA SER A 262 -10.79 8.11 33.84
C SER A 262 -11.49 9.47 33.95
N ASN A 263 -12.23 9.90 32.92
CA ASN A 263 -13.08 11.10 32.95
C ASN A 263 -14.50 10.70 33.36
N PHE A 264 -14.66 10.26 34.64
CA PHE A 264 -15.87 9.61 35.09
C PHE A 264 -17.09 10.54 35.09
N ALA A 265 -16.92 11.82 35.40
CA ALA A 265 -18.00 12.80 35.36
C ALA A 265 -18.55 12.98 33.93
N GLU A 266 -17.68 13.08 32.93
CA GLU A 266 -18.06 13.15 31.53
C GLU A 266 -18.74 11.85 31.06
N ALA A 267 -18.21 10.69 31.47
CA ALA A 267 -18.81 9.39 31.18
C ALA A 267 -20.27 9.31 31.69
N GLN A 268 -20.50 9.70 32.95
CA GLN A 268 -21.84 9.78 33.54
C GLN A 268 -22.76 10.76 32.80
N GLY A 269 -22.21 11.91 32.36
CA GLY A 269 -22.94 12.87 31.55
C GLY A 269 -23.42 12.27 30.21
N TRP A 270 -22.61 11.45 29.56
CA TRP A 270 -22.97 10.76 28.32
C TRP A 270 -23.99 9.63 28.54
N ILE A 271 -23.82 8.83 29.62
CA ILE A 271 -24.79 7.80 30.01
C ILE A 271 -26.16 8.42 30.26
N LYS A 272 -26.24 9.56 30.97
CA LYS A 272 -27.47 10.26 31.22
C LYS A 272 -28.15 10.72 29.92
N ARG A 273 -27.41 11.31 28.98
CA ARG A 273 -27.95 11.74 27.67
C ARG A 273 -28.46 10.56 26.86
N LEU A 274 -27.71 9.45 26.83
CA LEU A 274 -28.10 8.22 26.14
C LEU A 274 -29.40 7.66 26.75
N ARG A 275 -29.51 7.63 28.07
CA ARG A 275 -30.70 7.22 28.80
C ARG A 275 -31.93 8.08 28.40
N GLU A 276 -31.75 9.40 28.36
CA GLU A 276 -32.80 10.33 27.94
C GLU A 276 -33.21 10.11 26.47
N SER A 277 -32.25 9.87 25.58
CA SER A 277 -32.49 9.53 24.16
C SER A 277 -33.30 8.27 24.00
N ILE A 278 -32.97 7.20 24.74
CA ILE A 278 -33.66 5.90 24.66
C ILE A 278 -35.06 6.01 25.29
N ALA A 279 -35.18 6.66 26.45
CA ALA A 279 -36.47 6.84 27.14
C ALA A 279 -37.48 7.68 26.35
N ALA A 280 -37.01 8.58 25.47
CA ALA A 280 -37.87 9.38 24.63
C ALA A 280 -38.49 8.63 23.45
N LYS A 281 -37.98 7.43 23.12
CA LYS A 281 -38.48 6.61 22.01
C LYS A 281 -39.78 5.87 22.42
N PRO A 282 -40.73 5.67 21.49
CA PRO A 282 -41.88 4.83 21.75
C PRO A 282 -41.48 3.36 21.82
N GLY A 283 -42.06 2.64 22.80
CA GLY A 283 -41.81 1.19 22.98
C GLY A 283 -41.31 0.83 24.38
N ASP A 284 -41.07 -0.46 24.60
CA ASP A 284 -40.49 -0.96 25.85
C ASP A 284 -38.96 -1.02 25.71
N HIS A 285 -38.27 -0.13 26.44
CA HIS A 285 -36.82 -0.04 26.48
C HIS A 285 -36.22 -0.47 27.80
N SER A 286 -37.00 -1.19 28.64
CA SER A 286 -36.60 -1.59 30.00
C SER A 286 -35.26 -2.29 30.06
N LYS A 287 -34.99 -3.21 29.12
CA LYS A 287 -33.69 -3.92 29.04
C LYS A 287 -32.52 -3.00 28.75
N ALA A 288 -32.67 -2.10 27.76
CA ALA A 288 -31.62 -1.16 27.40
C ALA A 288 -31.34 -0.18 28.54
N LEU A 289 -32.38 0.29 29.22
CA LEU A 289 -32.24 1.17 30.39
C LEU A 289 -31.57 0.45 31.56
N ALA A 290 -31.91 -0.82 31.83
CA ALA A 290 -31.22 -1.61 32.84
C ALA A 290 -29.73 -1.81 32.56
N SER A 291 -29.36 -2.06 31.30
CA SER A 291 -27.94 -2.16 30.90
C SER A 291 -27.19 -0.84 31.11
N LEU A 292 -27.86 0.31 30.89
CA LEU A 292 -27.27 1.62 31.19
C LEU A 292 -27.13 1.90 32.68
N ASP A 293 -28.06 1.42 33.50
CA ASP A 293 -27.96 1.52 34.96
C ASP A 293 -26.78 0.70 35.48
N GLU A 294 -26.55 -0.50 34.92
CA GLU A 294 -25.38 -1.32 35.22
C GLU A 294 -24.07 -0.63 34.78
N LEU A 295 -24.03 -0.08 33.56
CA LEU A 295 -22.88 0.67 33.07
C LEU A 295 -22.59 1.88 33.98
N SER A 296 -23.60 2.63 34.41
CA SER A 296 -23.47 3.75 35.32
C SER A 296 -22.90 3.33 36.66
N ALA A 297 -23.41 2.22 37.23
CA ALA A 297 -22.91 1.68 38.48
C ALA A 297 -21.42 1.27 38.37
N ASN A 298 -21.05 0.60 37.27
CA ASN A 298 -19.66 0.23 37.01
C ASN A 298 -18.73 1.45 36.92
N VAL A 299 -19.18 2.53 36.27
CA VAL A 299 -18.41 3.78 36.19
C VAL A 299 -18.22 4.42 37.55
N ILE A 300 -19.25 4.42 38.42
CA ILE A 300 -19.16 4.92 39.79
C ILE A 300 -18.16 4.07 40.63
N GLU A 301 -18.21 2.77 40.48
CA GLU A 301 -17.26 1.87 41.15
C GLU A 301 -15.83 2.16 40.71
N GLN A 302 -15.60 2.29 39.39
CA GLN A 302 -14.28 2.66 38.87
C GLN A 302 -13.80 4.02 39.37
N GLU A 303 -14.68 5.01 39.49
CA GLU A 303 -14.37 6.32 40.08
C GLU A 303 -13.91 6.20 41.55
N GLN A 304 -14.63 5.38 42.34
CA GLN A 304 -14.27 5.11 43.72
C GLN A 304 -12.91 4.42 43.85
N GLN A 305 -12.65 3.40 42.99
CA GLN A 305 -11.37 2.72 42.91
C GLN A 305 -10.22 3.67 42.52
N ALA A 306 -10.48 4.55 41.53
CA ALA A 306 -9.52 5.56 41.11
C ALA A 306 -9.24 6.58 42.24
N ALA A 307 -10.27 6.96 43.01
CA ALA A 307 -10.11 7.89 44.15
C ALA A 307 -9.19 7.34 45.25
N GLN A 308 -9.17 6.01 45.44
CA GLN A 308 -8.31 5.33 46.42
C GLN A 308 -6.87 5.16 45.90
N GLY A 309 -6.52 5.66 44.72
CA GLY A 309 -5.17 5.58 44.15
C GLY A 309 -4.13 6.42 44.87
N ILE A 310 -2.86 6.16 44.54
CA ILE A 310 -1.69 6.91 45.02
C ILE A 310 -1.28 7.91 43.92
N GLU A 311 -1.18 9.16 44.28
CA GLU A 311 -0.72 10.22 43.41
C GLU A 311 0.82 10.26 43.41
N VAL A 312 1.43 9.97 42.28
CA VAL A 312 2.89 9.95 42.12
C VAL A 312 3.29 11.19 41.31
N THR A 313 4.00 12.10 41.95
CA THR A 313 4.64 13.22 41.24
C THR A 313 6.03 12.78 40.81
N VAL A 314 6.19 12.62 39.48
CA VAL A 314 7.47 12.29 38.86
C VAL A 314 8.14 13.59 38.43
N SER A 315 9.41 13.78 38.80
CA SER A 315 10.26 14.85 38.31
C SER A 315 11.50 14.26 37.62
N ILE A 316 12.05 14.98 36.64
CA ILE A 316 13.31 14.64 36.00
C ILE A 316 14.32 15.70 36.35
N ASP A 317 15.50 15.27 36.82
CA ASP A 317 16.62 16.17 37.12
C ASP A 317 16.98 17.01 35.88
N ALA A 318 17.28 18.29 36.10
CA ALA A 318 17.58 19.22 35.03
C ALA A 318 18.76 18.77 34.14
N SER A 319 19.72 18.06 34.69
CA SER A 319 20.88 17.52 33.96
C SER A 319 20.53 16.41 33.01
N LEU A 320 19.42 15.67 33.23
CA LEU A 320 18.97 14.56 32.42
C LEU A 320 17.91 14.98 31.36
N LEU A 321 17.29 16.13 31.48
CA LEU A 321 16.30 16.63 30.52
C LEU A 321 16.81 16.64 29.06
N PRO A 322 18.08 16.99 28.75
CA PRO A 322 18.59 16.95 27.37
C PRO A 322 18.69 15.53 26.79
N LEU A 323 18.69 14.48 27.61
CA LEU A 323 18.76 13.08 27.18
C LEU A 323 17.39 12.51 26.81
N VAL A 324 16.31 13.19 27.19
CA VAL A 324 14.93 12.77 26.91
C VAL A 324 14.57 13.02 25.47
N LYS A 325 14.06 12.00 24.77
CA LYS A 325 13.64 12.04 23.37
C LYS A 325 12.12 12.07 23.23
N ALA A 326 11.61 12.63 22.14
CA ALA A 326 10.16 12.77 21.93
C ALA A 326 9.37 11.45 21.91
N ASN A 327 10.02 10.34 21.54
CA ASN A 327 9.40 9.02 21.47
C ASN A 327 9.64 8.16 22.71
N ASP A 328 10.26 8.71 23.73
CA ASP A 328 10.52 7.98 24.97
C ASP A 328 9.22 7.66 25.71
N VAL A 329 9.29 6.63 26.53
CA VAL A 329 8.15 6.13 27.32
C VAL A 329 8.47 6.22 28.81
N LEU A 330 7.58 6.86 29.55
CA LEU A 330 7.63 6.91 31.01
C LEU A 330 6.91 5.67 31.58
N PHE A 331 7.61 4.90 32.39
CA PHE A 331 7.04 3.82 33.20
C PHE A 331 7.01 4.27 34.66
N VAL A 332 5.83 4.16 35.28
CA VAL A 332 5.66 4.39 36.72
C VAL A 332 4.94 3.19 37.32
N ALA A 333 5.48 2.61 38.35
CA ALA A 333 4.91 1.43 39.00
C ALA A 333 5.03 1.45 40.50
N ILE A 334 4.08 0.79 41.15
CA ILE A 334 4.09 0.53 42.60
C ILE A 334 4.28 -0.97 42.80
N ARG A 335 5.32 -1.37 43.46
CA ARG A 335 5.68 -2.78 43.69
C ARG A 335 6.01 -3.06 45.15
N ASP A 336 6.12 -4.32 45.53
CA ASP A 336 6.66 -4.72 46.82
C ASP A 336 8.15 -4.33 46.93
N VAL A 337 8.58 -3.84 48.06
CA VAL A 337 10.01 -3.57 48.36
C VAL A 337 10.87 -4.80 48.14
N LYS A 338 10.32 -6.00 48.39
CA LYS A 338 10.99 -7.29 48.21
C LYS A 338 11.10 -7.70 46.72
N GLY A 339 10.48 -6.93 45.79
CA GLY A 339 10.46 -7.23 44.37
C GLY A 339 9.18 -7.97 43.91
N GLY A 340 9.21 -8.47 42.67
CA GLY A 340 8.08 -9.16 42.07
C GLY A 340 7.23 -8.28 41.15
N PRO A 341 6.10 -8.81 40.59
CA PRO A 341 5.19 -8.06 39.73
C PRO A 341 4.63 -6.84 40.47
N PRO A 342 4.39 -5.72 39.76
CA PRO A 342 3.81 -4.52 40.35
C PRO A 342 2.35 -4.74 40.76
N PHE A 343 1.91 -4.01 41.79
CA PHE A 343 0.52 -3.90 42.21
C PHE A 343 -0.27 -2.97 41.27
N ALA A 344 0.38 -1.91 40.79
CA ALA A 344 -0.16 -1.00 39.81
C ALA A 344 0.98 -0.46 38.91
N ALA A 345 0.76 -0.32 37.60
CA ALA A 345 1.73 0.20 36.67
C ALA A 345 1.09 0.95 35.53
N LYS A 346 1.69 2.06 35.11
CA LYS A 346 1.32 2.81 33.89
C LYS A 346 2.50 2.96 32.97
N ARG A 347 2.21 2.81 31.68
CA ARG A 347 3.08 3.14 30.56
C ARG A 347 2.52 4.38 29.86
N LEU A 348 3.26 5.47 29.85
CA LEU A 348 2.79 6.78 29.41
C LEU A 348 3.77 7.37 28.39
N PRO A 349 3.30 8.13 27.39
CA PRO A 349 4.19 8.87 26.52
C PRO A 349 4.94 9.94 27.32
N ILE A 350 6.20 10.18 26.98
CA ILE A 350 7.03 11.18 27.68
C ILE A 350 6.44 12.60 27.61
N SER A 351 5.59 12.87 26.64
CA SER A 351 4.91 14.16 26.47
C SER A 351 4.00 14.56 27.64
N ILE A 352 3.69 13.60 28.55
CA ILE A 352 2.95 13.92 29.79
C ILE A 352 3.79 14.78 30.74
N ILE A 353 5.13 14.69 30.66
CA ILE A 353 6.04 15.51 31.47
C ILE A 353 6.08 16.92 30.90
N LYS A 354 5.52 17.87 31.67
CA LYS A 354 5.55 19.28 31.33
C LYS A 354 6.49 20.02 32.30
N GLN A 355 7.43 20.77 31.74
CA GLN A 355 8.43 21.52 32.55
C GLN A 355 9.19 20.62 33.54
N GLY A 356 9.51 19.38 33.10
CA GLY A 356 10.25 18.42 33.92
C GLY A 356 9.44 17.71 35.00
N LYS A 357 8.11 17.89 35.08
CA LYS A 357 7.24 17.27 36.09
C LYS A 357 5.98 16.69 35.49
N ALA A 358 5.45 15.61 36.10
CA ALA A 358 4.13 15.06 35.81
C ALA A 358 3.52 14.51 37.11
N SER A 359 2.21 14.69 37.33
CA SER A 359 1.44 14.03 38.35
C SER A 359 0.66 12.87 37.75
N ILE A 360 0.82 11.66 38.28
CA ILE A 360 0.29 10.41 37.75
C ILE A 360 -0.39 9.69 38.91
N ARG A 361 -1.70 9.41 38.76
CA ARG A 361 -2.41 8.61 39.75
C ARG A 361 -2.36 7.13 39.33
N LEU A 362 -1.90 6.29 40.28
CA LEU A 362 -1.93 4.83 40.17
C LEU A 362 -2.97 4.28 41.13
N SER A 363 -3.86 3.42 40.65
CA SER A 363 -4.98 2.84 41.40
C SER A 363 -5.11 1.35 41.08
N ASP A 364 -6.11 0.70 41.64
CA ASP A 364 -6.42 -0.70 41.36
C ASP A 364 -6.86 -0.92 39.90
N LEU A 365 -7.31 0.13 39.21
CA LEU A 365 -7.60 0.11 37.75
C LEU A 365 -6.31 -0.13 36.90
N ASP A 366 -5.13 0.12 37.46
CA ASP A 366 -3.83 -0.03 36.84
C ASP A 366 -3.13 -1.34 37.25
N ALA A 367 -3.87 -2.25 37.95
CA ALA A 367 -3.35 -3.54 38.34
C ALA A 367 -3.15 -4.44 37.10
N MET A 368 -1.96 -5.09 37.07
CA MET A 368 -1.63 -6.02 35.98
C MET A 368 -2.20 -7.43 36.23
N MET A 369 -2.57 -7.74 37.46
CA MET A 369 -3.13 -9.03 37.89
C MET A 369 -4.34 -8.77 38.78
N PRO A 370 -5.47 -9.50 38.59
CA PRO A 370 -6.71 -9.26 39.33
C PRO A 370 -6.56 -9.39 40.84
N GLU A 371 -5.70 -10.28 41.30
CA GLU A 371 -5.47 -10.56 42.74
C GLU A 371 -4.38 -9.71 43.36
N ARG A 372 -3.63 -8.93 42.55
CA ARG A 372 -2.51 -8.13 43.02
C ARG A 372 -2.77 -6.66 42.82
N THR A 373 -3.54 -6.07 43.73
CA THR A 373 -4.02 -4.69 43.70
C THR A 373 -3.44 -3.86 44.84
N LEU A 374 -3.55 -2.53 44.77
CA LEU A 374 -3.16 -1.67 45.93
C LEU A 374 -4.03 -1.96 47.16
N GLN A 375 -5.30 -2.36 46.92
CA GLN A 375 -6.20 -2.78 48.01
C GLN A 375 -5.71 -4.07 48.67
N SER A 376 -5.25 -5.07 47.92
CA SER A 376 -4.66 -6.28 48.50
C SER A 376 -3.37 -5.94 49.29
N ALA A 377 -2.53 -5.07 48.75
CA ALA A 377 -1.32 -4.62 49.44
C ALA A 377 -1.63 -3.90 50.79
N ARG A 378 -2.73 -3.12 50.82
CA ARG A 378 -3.22 -2.46 52.05
C ARG A 378 -3.70 -3.49 53.06
N SER A 379 -4.49 -4.46 52.60
CA SER A 379 -4.99 -5.54 53.48
C SER A 379 -3.86 -6.35 54.10
N ASP A 380 -2.84 -6.66 53.33
CA ASP A 380 -1.67 -7.43 53.74
C ASP A 380 -0.61 -6.60 54.46
N LYS A 381 -0.81 -5.29 54.61
CA LYS A 381 0.14 -4.32 55.16
C LYS A 381 1.51 -4.42 54.48
N THR A 382 1.52 -4.64 53.18
CA THR A 382 2.73 -4.78 52.37
C THR A 382 3.48 -3.45 52.27
N GLN A 383 4.81 -3.49 52.44
CA GLN A 383 5.66 -2.33 52.26
C GLN A 383 5.87 -2.08 50.75
N LEU A 384 5.42 -0.93 50.25
CA LEU A 384 5.43 -0.61 48.84
C LEU A 384 6.63 0.26 48.47
N ALA A 385 7.08 0.12 47.22
CA ALA A 385 8.07 0.98 46.58
C ALA A 385 7.54 1.54 45.29
N VAL A 386 7.61 2.85 45.14
CA VAL A 386 7.35 3.54 43.88
C VAL A 386 8.62 3.58 43.04
N VAL A 387 8.50 3.23 41.77
CA VAL A 387 9.60 3.28 40.80
C VAL A 387 9.16 4.08 39.58
N ALA A 388 10.08 4.87 39.04
CA ALA A 388 9.86 5.62 37.80
C ALA A 388 11.07 5.47 36.87
N ARG A 389 10.82 5.27 35.60
CA ARG A 389 11.86 5.09 34.58
C ARG A 389 11.41 5.65 33.23
N VAL A 390 12.32 6.34 32.55
CA VAL A 390 12.15 6.71 31.12
C VAL A 390 12.91 5.70 30.28
N SER A 391 12.20 5.02 29.40
CA SER A 391 12.76 4.04 28.48
C SER A 391 12.86 4.62 27.05
N HIS A 392 14.02 4.48 26.43
CA HIS A 392 14.28 4.89 25.07
C HIS A 392 13.77 3.89 24.03
N SER A 393 13.71 2.61 24.36
CA SER A 393 13.19 1.55 23.51
C SER A 393 11.68 1.33 23.66
N GLY A 394 11.09 1.85 24.76
CA GLY A 394 9.69 1.62 25.11
C GLY A 394 9.41 0.24 25.70
N THR A 395 10.44 -0.54 26.06
CA THR A 395 10.31 -1.85 26.71
C THR A 395 10.09 -1.70 28.23
N ALA A 396 9.37 -2.67 28.83
CA ALA A 396 9.14 -2.68 30.27
C ALA A 396 10.41 -3.08 31.07
N SER A 397 11.32 -3.83 30.45
CA SER A 397 12.61 -4.19 31.03
C SER A 397 13.55 -3.00 31.01
N ALA A 398 14.37 -2.88 32.06
CA ALA A 398 15.39 -1.85 32.14
C ALA A 398 16.55 -2.16 31.19
N GLU A 399 16.97 -1.16 30.41
CA GLU A 399 18.05 -1.26 29.44
C GLU A 399 19.14 -0.20 29.74
N SER A 400 20.37 -0.49 29.29
CA SER A 400 21.46 0.48 29.37
C SER A 400 21.08 1.77 28.62
N GLY A 401 21.32 2.90 29.24
CA GLY A 401 20.95 4.21 28.71
C GLY A 401 19.60 4.77 29.19
N ASP A 402 18.70 3.93 29.73
CA ASP A 402 17.44 4.40 30.31
C ASP A 402 17.68 5.34 31.50
N LEU A 403 16.72 6.25 31.75
CA LEU A 403 16.82 7.15 32.92
C LEU A 403 15.92 6.62 34.04
N SER A 404 16.40 6.57 35.26
CA SER A 404 15.65 6.03 36.39
C SER A 404 15.81 6.87 37.67
N GLY A 405 14.86 6.72 38.56
CA GLY A 405 14.94 7.24 39.95
C GLY A 405 15.20 6.13 40.93
N ASN A 406 15.74 6.49 42.11
CA ASN A 406 15.81 5.56 43.21
C ASN A 406 14.40 5.18 43.69
N PRO A 407 14.11 3.90 43.98
CA PRO A 407 12.83 3.49 44.53
C PRO A 407 12.50 4.26 45.83
N VAL A 408 11.28 4.81 45.87
CA VAL A 408 10.81 5.51 47.09
C VAL A 408 9.87 4.58 47.84
N VAL A 409 10.27 4.24 49.09
CA VAL A 409 9.48 3.37 49.95
C VAL A 409 8.31 4.16 50.53
N ILE A 410 7.13 3.61 50.48
CA ILE A 410 5.89 4.19 50.99
C ILE A 410 5.09 3.17 51.80
N SER A 411 4.25 3.66 52.70
CA SER A 411 3.23 2.82 53.33
C SER A 411 2.04 2.65 52.35
N ALA A 412 1.29 1.55 52.46
CA ALA A 412 0.13 1.28 51.65
C ALA A 412 -1.02 2.31 51.82
N GLU A 413 -1.02 3.04 52.95
CA GLU A 413 -2.00 4.07 53.29
C GLU A 413 -1.63 5.46 52.74
N GLN A 414 -0.40 5.63 52.27
CA GLN A 414 0.06 6.91 51.73
C GLN A 414 -0.62 7.20 50.36
N THR A 415 -1.16 8.40 50.21
CA THR A 415 -1.92 8.81 49.04
C THR A 415 -1.13 9.66 48.07
N GLN A 416 0.02 10.19 48.49
CA GLN A 416 0.88 11.04 47.66
C GLN A 416 2.35 10.70 47.85
N VAL A 417 3.12 10.73 46.77
CA VAL A 417 4.55 10.47 46.77
C VAL A 417 5.28 11.23 45.66
N ASN A 418 6.48 11.69 45.94
CA ASN A 418 7.34 12.31 44.94
C ASN A 418 8.51 11.36 44.63
N ILE A 419 8.81 11.20 43.34
CA ILE A 419 9.95 10.45 42.84
C ILE A 419 10.72 11.28 41.83
N GLU A 420 12.02 11.32 41.93
CA GLU A 420 12.91 12.03 41.03
C GLU A 420 13.71 11.05 40.20
N ILE A 421 13.67 11.23 38.87
CA ILE A 421 14.54 10.52 37.92
C ILE A 421 15.84 11.29 37.85
N ASN A 422 16.91 10.74 38.43
CA ASN A 422 18.16 11.43 38.67
C ASN A 422 19.41 10.64 38.26
N GLN A 423 19.24 9.48 37.63
CA GLN A 423 20.36 8.64 37.18
C GLN A 423 20.11 7.99 35.86
N GLN A 424 21.18 7.72 35.10
CA GLN A 424 21.13 6.91 33.88
C GLN A 424 21.57 5.50 34.20
N ILE A 425 20.85 4.51 33.68
CA ILE A 425 21.21 3.09 33.87
C ILE A 425 22.45 2.79 32.99
N PRO A 426 23.51 2.22 33.61
CA PRO A 426 24.78 1.95 32.93
C PRO A 426 24.67 0.92 31.81
#